data_d4c8c45f750d47a06200818dfaaff85c
#
_entry.id   d4c8c45f750d47a06200818dfaaff85c
#
_cell.length_a   1.000
_cell.length_b   1.000
_cell.length_c   1.000
_cell.angle_alpha   90.00
_cell.angle_beta   90.00
_cell.angle_gamma   90.00
#
_symmetry.space_group_name_H-M   'P 1'
#
loop_
_entity.id
_entity.type
_entity.pdbx_description
1 polymer ?
#
loop_
_entity_poly.entity_id
_entity_poly.type
_entity_poly.pdbx_seq_one_letter_code
_entity_poly.pdbx_strand_id
1 'polypeptide(L)'
;MSALFLGFGLPSNLFGSAPADRPITAEASQIRIFDGETLGLGDRIIRLSGIAAPARGEACGSDAARADCGAAAAAGLAALLQGQDVSCRIEGYDGFRRGLGRCIAGGRDINASMVEQGFALASISVLRPLEVAARDGRHGLWADASLMPAEWRRR
;
A
#
# COMPACT_ATOMS: atom_id res chain seq x y z
N MET A 1 -54.53 -13.60 -45.22
CA MET A 1 -54.15 -12.51 -44.33
C MET A 1 -52.92 -12.98 -43.54
N SER A 2 -51.71 -12.61 -44.02
CA SER A 2 -50.42 -12.98 -43.32
C SER A 2 -49.96 -11.78 -42.57
N ALA A 3 -49.82 -11.92 -41.25
CA ALA A 3 -49.24 -10.92 -40.37
C ALA A 3 -47.74 -11.14 -40.29
N LEU A 4 -46.96 -10.20 -40.81
CA LEU A 4 -45.52 -10.12 -40.60
C LEU A 4 -45.23 -9.56 -39.20
N PHE A 5 -44.63 -10.35 -38.32
CA PHE A 5 -44.02 -9.86 -37.08
C PHE A 5 -42.61 -9.37 -37.40
N LEU A 6 -42.42 -8.05 -37.42
CA LEU A 6 -41.08 -7.43 -37.38
C LEU A 6 -40.56 -7.51 -35.96
N GLY A 7 -39.65 -8.43 -35.72
CA GLY A 7 -38.85 -8.49 -34.47
C GLY A 7 -37.83 -7.35 -34.44
N PHE A 8 -38.07 -6.33 -33.61
CA PHE A 8 -37.05 -5.34 -33.26
C PHE A 8 -36.06 -6.01 -32.30
N GLY A 9 -34.93 -6.43 -32.81
CA GLY A 9 -33.80 -6.83 -32.00
C GLY A 9 -33.19 -5.62 -31.32
N LEU A 10 -33.34 -5.53 -29.98
CA LEU A 10 -32.64 -4.54 -29.18
C LEU A 10 -31.11 -4.87 -29.18
N PRO A 11 -30.22 -3.90 -29.42
CA PRO A 11 -28.79 -4.14 -29.36
C PRO A 11 -28.39 -4.47 -27.93
N SER A 12 -27.73 -5.61 -27.75
CA SER A 12 -27.29 -6.18 -26.47
C SER A 12 -26.14 -5.40 -25.80
N ASN A 13 -25.81 -4.20 -26.25
CA ASN A 13 -24.65 -3.42 -25.78
C ASN A 13 -25.01 -2.26 -24.86
N LEU A 14 -26.20 -2.29 -24.23
CA LEU A 14 -26.63 -1.24 -23.29
C LEU A 14 -26.10 -1.41 -21.85
N PHE A 15 -25.42 -2.50 -21.57
CA PHE A 15 -24.64 -2.64 -20.33
C PHE A 15 -23.20 -2.23 -20.65
N GLY A 16 -22.93 -0.93 -20.64
CA GLY A 16 -21.58 -0.42 -20.65
C GLY A 16 -20.84 -1.08 -19.49
N SER A 17 -19.78 -1.84 -19.81
CA SER A 17 -18.83 -2.29 -18.80
C SER A 17 -18.43 -1.08 -17.98
N ALA A 18 -18.66 -1.11 -16.65
CA ALA A 18 -18.14 -0.08 -15.77
C ALA A 18 -16.65 0.12 -16.13
N PRO A 19 -16.17 1.35 -16.28
CA PRO A 19 -14.78 1.58 -16.59
C PRO A 19 -13.97 0.85 -15.54
N ALA A 20 -13.17 -0.13 -15.97
CA ALA A 20 -12.21 -0.77 -15.09
C ALA A 20 -11.42 0.37 -14.45
N ASP A 21 -11.45 0.48 -13.10
CA ASP A 21 -10.82 1.56 -12.37
C ASP A 21 -9.37 1.69 -12.85
N ARG A 22 -9.11 2.77 -13.59
CA ARG A 22 -7.79 3.02 -14.14
C ARG A 22 -6.84 3.23 -12.96
N PRO A 23 -5.66 2.61 -12.96
CA PRO A 23 -4.70 2.87 -11.91
C PRO A 23 -4.34 4.35 -11.87
N ILE A 24 -4.12 4.87 -10.67
CA ILE A 24 -3.56 6.20 -10.45
C ILE A 24 -2.06 6.07 -10.64
N THR A 25 -1.50 6.84 -11.55
CA THR A 25 -0.06 6.84 -11.85
C THR A 25 0.56 8.19 -11.53
N ALA A 26 1.81 8.18 -11.10
CA ALA A 26 2.61 9.38 -10.90
C ALA A 26 4.07 9.13 -11.26
N GLU A 27 4.71 10.11 -11.88
CA GLU A 27 6.14 10.11 -12.09
C GLU A 27 6.88 10.29 -10.77
N ALA A 28 8.13 9.83 -10.69
CA ALA A 28 8.95 9.89 -9.48
C ALA A 28 8.99 11.29 -8.84
N SER A 29 9.00 12.34 -9.63
CA SER A 29 9.01 13.75 -9.19
C SER A 29 7.71 14.21 -8.53
N GLN A 30 6.61 13.49 -8.73
CA GLN A 30 5.27 13.82 -8.23
C GLN A 30 4.90 13.01 -6.98
N ILE A 31 5.83 12.18 -6.49
CA ILE A 31 5.60 11.30 -5.33
C ILE A 31 6.04 12.01 -4.06
N ARG A 32 5.19 11.97 -3.05
CA ARG A 32 5.46 12.46 -1.70
C ARG A 32 5.26 11.34 -0.69
N ILE A 33 6.15 11.19 0.26
CA ILE A 33 6.05 10.19 1.33
C ILE A 33 5.60 10.89 2.61
N PHE A 34 4.44 10.50 3.13
CA PHE A 34 3.93 11.01 4.40
C PHE A 34 4.40 10.16 5.59
N ASP A 35 4.29 8.84 5.47
CA ASP A 35 4.77 7.85 6.45
C ASP A 35 5.07 6.51 5.74
N GLY A 36 5.26 5.43 6.50
CA GLY A 36 5.60 4.11 5.94
C GLY A 36 4.47 3.40 5.19
N GLU A 37 3.26 3.93 5.23
CA GLU A 37 2.10 3.34 4.52
C GLU A 37 1.28 4.36 3.72
N THR A 38 1.65 5.65 3.76
CA THR A 38 0.88 6.73 3.13
C THR A 38 1.77 7.55 2.19
N LEU A 39 1.34 7.68 0.96
CA LEU A 39 2.03 8.45 -0.07
C LEU A 39 1.07 9.36 -0.84
N GLY A 40 1.60 10.44 -1.39
CA GLY A 40 0.91 11.32 -2.34
C GLY A 40 1.36 11.00 -3.76
N LEU A 41 0.41 10.83 -4.67
CA LEU A 41 0.61 10.72 -6.11
C LEU A 41 -0.07 11.91 -6.78
N GLY A 42 0.70 12.93 -7.13
CA GLY A 42 0.14 14.21 -7.57
C GLY A 42 -0.73 14.84 -6.49
N ASP A 43 -2.02 15.02 -6.76
CA ASP A 43 -3.03 15.57 -5.84
C ASP A 43 -3.76 14.50 -5.00
N ARG A 44 -3.46 13.21 -5.20
CA ARG A 44 -4.12 12.10 -4.52
C ARG A 44 -3.31 11.59 -3.35
N ILE A 45 -3.99 11.30 -2.24
CA ILE A 45 -3.39 10.62 -1.09
C ILE A 45 -3.81 9.16 -1.11
N ILE A 46 -2.83 8.27 -1.09
CA ILE A 46 -3.01 6.82 -1.14
C ILE A 46 -2.41 6.22 0.13
N ARG A 47 -3.19 5.37 0.79
CA ARG A 47 -2.73 4.50 1.86
C ARG A 47 -2.53 3.10 1.31
N LEU A 48 -1.38 2.50 1.53
CA LEU A 48 -1.07 1.14 1.09
C LEU A 48 -1.99 0.14 1.79
N SER A 49 -2.78 -0.59 1.04
CA SER A 49 -3.74 -1.57 1.57
C SER A 49 -3.03 -2.84 2.07
N GLY A 50 -3.62 -3.49 3.06
CA GLY A 50 -3.17 -4.79 3.55
C GLY A 50 -1.91 -4.78 4.42
N ILE A 51 -1.39 -3.61 4.75
CA ILE A 51 -0.23 -3.42 5.63
C ILE A 51 -0.52 -2.41 6.73
N ALA A 52 0.31 -2.40 7.77
CA ALA A 52 0.31 -1.41 8.84
C ALA A 52 1.77 -1.05 9.20
N ALA A 53 2.16 0.19 8.93
CA ALA A 53 3.46 0.73 9.32
C ALA A 53 3.32 1.66 10.54
N PRO A 54 4.41 1.84 11.33
CA PRO A 54 4.41 2.83 12.38
C PRO A 54 4.16 4.24 11.83
N ALA A 55 3.36 5.03 12.55
CA ALA A 55 3.14 6.42 12.20
C ALA A 55 4.41 7.24 12.40
N ARG A 56 4.61 8.28 11.59
CA ARG A 56 5.71 9.21 11.76
C ARG A 56 5.63 9.88 13.14
N GLY A 57 6.73 9.93 13.87
CA GLY A 57 6.78 10.39 15.26
C GLY A 57 6.45 9.30 16.31
N GLU A 58 6.07 8.09 15.88
CA GLU A 58 5.88 6.97 16.79
C GLU A 58 7.23 6.53 17.37
N ALA A 59 7.33 6.60 18.70
CA ALA A 59 8.53 6.20 19.41
C ALA A 59 8.58 4.68 19.60
N CYS A 60 9.72 4.10 19.30
CA CYS A 60 10.01 2.67 19.43
C CYS A 60 11.18 2.44 20.35
N GLY A 61 11.33 1.22 20.83
CA GLY A 61 12.39 0.84 21.77
C GLY A 61 11.99 1.04 23.23
N SER A 62 13.00 1.03 24.09
CA SER A 62 12.86 1.30 25.53
C SER A 62 13.01 2.80 25.83
N ASP A 63 12.60 3.22 27.03
CA ASP A 63 12.74 4.62 27.47
C ASP A 63 14.17 5.17 27.41
N ALA A 64 15.18 4.27 27.49
CA ALA A 64 16.60 4.64 27.43
C ALA A 64 17.13 4.78 25.99
N ALA A 65 16.44 4.21 24.98
CA ALA A 65 16.87 4.18 23.57
C ALA A 65 15.67 4.32 22.65
N ARG A 66 15.02 5.49 22.69
CA ARG A 66 13.88 5.81 21.82
C ARG A 66 14.36 6.17 20.43
N ALA A 67 13.78 5.54 19.42
CA ALA A 67 13.94 5.87 18.02
C ALA A 67 12.58 6.22 17.41
N ASP A 68 12.56 7.04 16.35
CA ASP A 68 11.37 7.27 15.53
C ASP A 68 11.26 6.17 14.47
N CYS A 69 10.55 5.10 14.81
CA CYS A 69 10.35 3.98 13.88
C CYS A 69 9.42 4.34 12.72
N GLY A 70 8.53 5.31 12.91
CA GLY A 70 7.72 5.84 11.83
C GLY A 70 8.55 6.57 10.77
N ALA A 71 9.56 7.33 11.19
CA ALA A 71 10.53 7.94 10.27
C ALA A 71 11.36 6.88 9.54
N ALA A 72 11.77 5.81 10.24
CA ALA A 72 12.50 4.70 9.62
C ALA A 72 11.64 3.97 8.58
N ALA A 73 10.37 3.70 8.87
CA ALA A 73 9.43 3.10 7.91
C ALA A 73 9.20 4.02 6.70
N ALA A 74 9.03 5.32 6.91
CA ALA A 74 8.91 6.31 5.83
C ALA A 74 10.16 6.35 4.94
N ALA A 75 11.36 6.27 5.54
CA ALA A 75 12.62 6.19 4.80
C ALA A 75 12.73 4.89 3.99
N GLY A 76 12.25 3.76 4.53
CA GLY A 76 12.16 2.49 3.82
C GLY A 76 11.27 2.59 2.58
N LEU A 77 10.09 3.20 2.71
CA LEU A 77 9.20 3.44 1.57
C LEU A 77 9.85 4.38 0.54
N ALA A 78 10.48 5.47 1.00
CA ALA A 78 11.17 6.40 0.10
C ALA A 78 12.30 5.72 -0.69
N ALA A 79 13.05 4.83 -0.07
CA ALA A 79 14.11 4.06 -0.73
C ALA A 79 13.55 3.11 -1.80
N LEU A 80 12.42 2.44 -1.54
CA LEU A 80 11.73 1.60 -2.53
C LEU A 80 11.27 2.37 -3.75
N LEU A 81 10.86 3.61 -3.58
CA LEU A 81 10.27 4.44 -4.62
C LEU A 81 11.27 5.37 -5.31
N GLN A 82 12.53 5.41 -4.86
CA GLN A 82 13.54 6.32 -5.38
C GLN A 82 13.74 6.16 -6.88
N GLY A 83 13.48 7.24 -7.65
CA GLY A 83 13.64 7.26 -9.09
C GLY A 83 12.66 6.38 -9.87
N GLN A 84 11.58 5.89 -9.22
CA GLN A 84 10.59 5.01 -9.82
C GLN A 84 9.26 5.73 -9.99
N ASP A 85 8.62 5.52 -11.12
CA ASP A 85 7.21 5.86 -11.30
C ASP A 85 6.34 4.86 -10.54
N VAL A 86 5.23 5.34 -10.00
CA VAL A 86 4.30 4.52 -9.19
C VAL A 86 2.96 4.42 -9.88
N SER A 87 2.40 3.23 -9.86
CA SER A 87 1.04 2.93 -10.31
C SER A 87 0.27 2.24 -9.19
N CYS A 88 -0.84 2.84 -8.76
CA CYS A 88 -1.68 2.30 -7.70
C CYS A 88 -3.09 1.97 -8.22
N ARG A 89 -3.55 0.76 -7.98
CA ARG A 89 -4.95 0.38 -8.14
C ARG A 89 -5.67 0.63 -6.82
N ILE A 90 -6.73 1.41 -6.86
CA ILE A 90 -7.54 1.72 -5.67
C ILE A 90 -8.56 0.60 -5.47
N GLU A 91 -8.56 0.01 -4.28
CA GLU A 91 -9.44 -1.09 -3.87
C GLU A 91 -10.59 -0.61 -2.96
N GLY A 92 -10.51 0.63 -2.48
CA GLY A 92 -11.50 1.23 -1.59
C GLY A 92 -11.02 2.56 -1.04
N TYR A 93 -11.72 3.06 -0.03
CA TYR A 93 -11.39 4.31 0.66
C TYR A 93 -11.48 4.12 2.17
N ASP A 94 -10.62 4.79 2.92
CA ASP A 94 -10.72 4.80 4.38
C ASP A 94 -11.70 5.88 4.87
N GLY A 95 -11.88 5.96 6.20
CA GLY A 95 -12.77 6.94 6.84
C GLY A 95 -12.37 8.39 6.64
N PHE A 96 -11.15 8.66 6.16
CA PHE A 96 -10.62 9.99 5.83
C PHE A 96 -10.63 10.27 4.31
N ARG A 97 -11.30 9.41 3.53
CA ARG A 97 -11.39 9.48 2.06
C ARG A 97 -10.05 9.34 1.33
N ARG A 98 -9.03 8.76 1.99
CA ARG A 98 -7.78 8.36 1.33
C ARG A 98 -8.03 7.07 0.55
N GLY A 99 -7.48 6.99 -0.66
CA GLY A 99 -7.57 5.76 -1.44
C GLY A 99 -6.78 4.63 -0.77
N LEU A 100 -7.40 3.47 -0.57
CA LEU A 100 -6.70 2.25 -0.18
C LEU A 100 -6.19 1.58 -1.44
N GLY A 101 -4.87 1.55 -1.60
CA GLY A 101 -4.23 1.17 -2.86
C GLY A 101 -3.25 0.02 -2.75
N ARG A 102 -3.24 -0.79 -3.80
CA ARG A 102 -2.15 -1.71 -4.10
C ARG A 102 -1.27 -1.07 -5.16
N CYS A 103 -0.01 -0.85 -4.83
CA CYS A 103 0.92 -0.06 -5.62
C CYS A 103 2.08 -0.88 -6.16
N ILE A 104 2.50 -0.53 -7.38
CA ILE A 104 3.64 -1.13 -8.07
C ILE A 104 4.61 -0.02 -8.46
N ALA A 105 5.89 -0.24 -8.25
CA ALA A 105 6.98 0.61 -8.71
C ALA A 105 8.14 -0.27 -9.19
N GLY A 106 8.69 0.01 -10.36
CA GLY A 106 9.78 -0.78 -10.94
C GLY A 106 9.45 -2.26 -11.09
N GLY A 107 8.19 -2.62 -11.35
CA GLY A 107 7.71 -4.00 -11.44
C GLY A 107 7.55 -4.72 -10.09
N ARG A 108 7.73 -4.04 -8.95
CA ARG A 108 7.62 -4.60 -7.60
C ARG A 108 6.30 -4.20 -6.94
N ASP A 109 5.68 -5.14 -6.23
CA ASP A 109 4.57 -4.85 -5.31
C ASP A 109 5.12 -4.14 -4.07
N ILE A 110 4.78 -2.85 -3.93
CA ILE A 110 5.30 -1.99 -2.85
C ILE A 110 4.72 -2.39 -1.50
N ASN A 111 3.44 -2.77 -1.45
CA ASN A 111 2.78 -3.21 -0.23
C ASN A 111 3.49 -4.46 0.33
N ALA A 112 3.73 -5.46 -0.50
CA ALA A 112 4.46 -6.67 -0.13
C ALA A 112 5.91 -6.37 0.25
N SER A 113 6.60 -5.49 -0.51
CA SER A 113 8.00 -5.14 -0.25
C SER A 113 8.20 -4.44 1.10
N MET A 114 7.26 -3.60 1.54
CA MET A 114 7.32 -2.97 2.87
C MET A 114 7.25 -4.00 4.00
N VAL A 115 6.47 -5.06 3.85
CA VAL A 115 6.40 -6.16 4.82
C VAL A 115 7.68 -7.01 4.75
N GLU A 116 8.11 -7.39 3.55
CA GLU A 116 9.30 -8.21 3.32
C GLU A 116 10.58 -7.55 3.85
N GLN A 117 10.68 -6.22 3.71
CA GLN A 117 11.82 -5.46 4.23
C GLN A 117 11.69 -5.11 5.73
N GLY A 118 10.62 -5.51 6.39
CA GLY A 118 10.44 -5.35 7.83
C GLY A 118 10.04 -3.93 8.26
N PHE A 119 9.43 -3.13 7.40
CA PHE A 119 8.96 -1.77 7.72
C PHE A 119 7.46 -1.68 7.96
N ALA A 120 6.71 -2.76 7.72
CA ALA A 120 5.28 -2.85 7.99
C ALA A 120 4.88 -4.25 8.44
N LEU A 121 3.78 -4.34 9.19
CA LEU A 121 3.10 -5.59 9.50
C LEU A 121 2.13 -5.96 8.37
N ALA A 122 1.87 -7.25 8.23
CA ALA A 122 0.81 -7.77 7.39
C ALA A 122 -0.56 -7.62 8.09
N SER A 123 -1.47 -6.89 7.47
CA SER A 123 -2.87 -6.79 7.92
C SER A 123 -3.78 -7.81 7.23
N ILE A 124 -3.29 -8.47 6.18
CA ILE A 124 -4.00 -9.52 5.45
C ILE A 124 -3.20 -10.82 5.44
N SER A 125 -3.90 -11.95 5.41
CA SER A 125 -3.29 -13.27 5.55
C SER A 125 -2.27 -13.61 4.47
N VAL A 126 -2.48 -13.17 3.24
CA VAL A 126 -1.59 -13.45 2.10
C VAL A 126 -0.19 -12.85 2.28
N LEU A 127 -0.04 -11.77 3.05
CA LEU A 127 1.25 -11.13 3.34
C LEU A 127 1.95 -11.67 4.61
N ARG A 128 1.24 -12.48 5.43
CA ARG A 128 1.80 -13.05 6.67
C ARG A 128 3.10 -13.82 6.50
N PRO A 129 3.29 -14.65 5.47
CA PRO A 129 4.56 -15.34 5.27
C PRO A 129 5.75 -14.38 5.09
N LEU A 130 5.54 -13.22 4.45
CA LEU A 130 6.58 -12.19 4.30
C LEU A 130 6.94 -11.54 5.64
N GLU A 131 5.93 -11.27 6.50
CA GLU A 131 6.17 -10.77 7.86
C GLU A 131 6.99 -11.76 8.68
N VAL A 132 6.65 -13.05 8.65
CA VAL A 132 7.40 -14.09 9.36
C VAL A 132 8.83 -14.15 8.87
N ALA A 133 9.05 -14.14 7.56
CA ALA A 133 10.41 -14.16 6.98
C ALA A 133 11.21 -12.89 7.35
N ALA A 134 10.58 -11.72 7.34
CA ALA A 134 11.22 -10.46 7.73
C ALA A 134 11.62 -10.47 9.20
N ARG A 135 10.75 -10.96 10.09
CA ARG A 135 11.05 -11.11 11.53
C ARG A 135 12.19 -12.09 11.77
N ASP A 136 12.12 -13.27 11.19
CA ASP A 136 13.13 -14.32 11.37
C ASP A 136 14.49 -13.91 10.77
N GLY A 137 14.48 -13.16 9.65
CA GLY A 137 15.65 -12.57 9.02
C GLY A 137 16.14 -11.28 9.67
N ARG A 138 15.42 -10.76 10.68
CA ARG A 138 15.74 -9.50 11.36
C ARG A 138 15.85 -8.31 10.40
N HIS A 139 14.92 -8.22 9.45
CA HIS A 139 14.90 -7.14 8.49
C HIS A 139 14.25 -5.87 9.07
N GLY A 140 14.75 -4.70 8.63
CA GLY A 140 14.15 -3.41 8.95
C GLY A 140 13.98 -3.18 10.45
N LEU A 141 12.77 -2.91 10.91
CA LEU A 141 12.44 -2.67 12.32
C LEU A 141 12.56 -3.94 13.19
N TRP A 142 12.63 -5.13 12.60
CA TRP A 142 12.87 -6.38 13.32
C TRP A 142 14.35 -6.60 13.70
N ALA A 143 15.26 -5.77 13.17
CA ALA A 143 16.70 -5.94 13.37
C ALA A 143 17.10 -5.79 14.83
N ASP A 144 16.46 -4.89 15.57
CA ASP A 144 16.79 -4.61 16.96
C ASP A 144 15.51 -4.27 17.76
N ALA A 145 15.43 -4.73 19.01
CA ALA A 145 14.33 -4.41 19.91
C ALA A 145 14.19 -2.89 20.16
N SER A 146 15.28 -2.11 20.02
CA SER A 146 15.25 -0.65 20.13
C SER A 146 14.58 0.05 18.95
N LEU A 147 14.46 -0.61 17.81
CA LEU A 147 13.81 -0.09 16.60
C LEU A 147 12.36 -0.58 16.44
N MET A 148 11.95 -1.52 17.27
CA MET A 148 10.68 -2.23 17.14
C MET A 148 9.56 -1.50 17.91
N PRO A 149 8.40 -1.25 17.28
CA PRO A 149 7.21 -0.82 17.99
C PRO A 149 6.81 -1.82 19.10
N ALA A 150 6.29 -1.32 20.21
CA ALA A 150 5.98 -2.16 21.37
C ALA A 150 4.99 -3.30 21.05
N GLU A 151 3.99 -3.03 20.21
CA GLU A 151 3.02 -4.02 19.78
C GLU A 151 3.61 -5.12 18.88
N TRP A 152 4.69 -4.86 18.17
CA TRP A 152 5.35 -5.86 17.31
C TRP A 152 6.00 -6.98 18.12
N ARG A 153 6.39 -6.70 19.36
CA ARG A 153 7.01 -7.70 20.24
C ARG A 153 6.08 -8.82 20.66
N ARG A 154 4.76 -8.61 20.47
CA ARG A 154 3.72 -9.59 20.82
C ARG A 154 3.29 -10.46 19.64
N ARG A 155 3.89 -10.28 18.48
CA ARG A 155 3.58 -11.00 17.23
C ARG A 155 4.26 -12.36 17.10
#